data_f7062196242b6469dbba859103a64f08
#
_entry.id   f7062196242b6469dbba859103a64f08
#
_cell.length_a   1.000
_cell.length_b   1.000
_cell.length_c   1.000
_cell.angle_alpha   90.00
_cell.angle_beta   90.00
_cell.angle_gamma   90.00
#
_symmetry.space_group_name_H-M   'P 1'
#
loop_
_entity.id
_entity.type
_entity.pdbx_description
1 polymer ?
#
loop_
_entity_poly.entity_id
_entity_poly.type
_entity_poly.pdbx_seq_one_letter_code
_entity_poly.pdbx_strand_id
1 'polypeptide(L)'
;RDISEIHRNITVLASLGESVIAWEDEDYHAYQTRRLRVDSLLQMLQTNHSYIFGLSQIDTLQQLLADKETHLHQIMQVFHRQDKADSLLVNHLPEAARQATQTRTVVQKKKGIAGWFGGKETVQVPASSDKLRSLNEQLIALQAERIRNMENYTDSLRIRNRELNRKLFALLGNISDHAQA
;
A
#
# COMPACT_ATOMS: atom_id res chain seq x y z
N ARG A 1 16.26 21.12 -15.26
CA ARG A 1 14.89 20.75 -15.64
C ARG A 1 14.60 19.29 -15.30
N ASP A 2 15.46 18.38 -15.66
CA ASP A 2 15.25 16.95 -15.48
C ASP A 2 15.27 16.52 -14.00
N ILE A 3 16.13 17.12 -13.17
CA ILE A 3 16.20 16.86 -11.73
C ILE A 3 14.89 17.27 -11.03
N SER A 4 14.33 18.40 -11.39
CA SER A 4 13.05 18.86 -10.83
C SER A 4 11.88 17.95 -11.24
N GLU A 5 11.91 17.40 -12.45
CA GLU A 5 10.94 16.42 -12.91
C GLU A 5 11.06 15.10 -12.15
N ILE A 6 12.30 14.63 -11.93
CA ILE A 6 12.58 13.43 -11.12
C ILE A 6 12.06 13.62 -9.69
N HIS A 7 12.42 14.73 -9.05
CA HIS A 7 11.98 15.03 -7.68
C HIS A 7 10.46 15.05 -7.56
N ARG A 8 9.78 15.72 -8.48
CA ARG A 8 8.31 15.76 -8.51
C ARG A 8 7.70 14.37 -8.66
N ASN A 9 8.21 13.54 -9.57
CA ASN A 9 7.69 12.19 -9.79
C ASN A 9 7.94 11.28 -8.57
N ILE A 10 9.09 11.38 -7.91
CA ILE A 10 9.38 10.63 -6.68
C ILE A 10 8.43 11.06 -5.55
N THR A 11 8.15 12.35 -5.41
CA THR A 11 7.19 12.86 -4.42
C THR A 11 5.79 12.29 -4.68
N VAL A 12 5.35 12.26 -5.94
CA VAL A 12 4.06 11.65 -6.31
C VAL A 12 4.05 10.15 -6.04
N LEU A 13 5.12 9.42 -6.35
CA LEU A 13 5.23 8.00 -6.02
C LEU A 13 5.15 7.74 -4.52
N ALA A 14 5.80 8.57 -3.70
CA ALA A 14 5.71 8.48 -2.24
C ALA A 14 4.28 8.63 -1.75
N SER A 15 3.56 9.64 -2.26
CA SER A 15 2.15 9.89 -1.91
C SER A 15 1.23 8.77 -2.36
N LEU A 16 1.39 8.26 -3.59
CA LEU A 16 0.60 7.14 -4.10
C LEU A 16 0.80 5.87 -3.27
N GLY A 17 2.03 5.60 -2.85
CA GLY A 17 2.33 4.43 -2.03
C GLY A 17 1.62 4.40 -0.68
N GLU A 18 1.21 5.54 -0.15
CA GLU A 18 0.47 5.61 1.12
C GLU A 18 -0.94 5.02 1.02
N SER A 19 -1.50 4.94 -0.18
CA SER A 19 -2.83 4.38 -0.44
C SER A 19 -2.83 2.91 -0.86
N VAL A 20 -1.70 2.22 -0.77
CA VAL A 20 -1.49 0.85 -1.29
C VAL A 20 -2.52 -0.18 -0.81
N ILE A 21 -3.04 -0.02 0.39
CA ILE A 21 -4.04 -0.93 0.98
C ILE A 21 -5.33 -0.96 0.15
N ALA A 22 -5.68 0.17 -0.49
CA ALA A 22 -6.87 0.31 -1.31
C ALA A 22 -6.61 0.10 -2.81
N TRP A 23 -5.41 -0.31 -3.19
CA TRP A 23 -5.05 -0.49 -4.59
C TRP A 23 -5.75 -1.69 -5.22
N GLU A 24 -6.20 -1.47 -6.45
CA GLU A 24 -6.53 -2.50 -7.42
C GLU A 24 -5.36 -2.67 -8.41
N ASP A 25 -5.47 -3.63 -9.33
CA ASP A 25 -4.39 -3.93 -10.28
C ASP A 25 -4.04 -2.72 -11.17
N GLU A 26 -5.02 -1.89 -11.53
CA GLU A 26 -4.80 -0.67 -12.30
C GLU A 26 -3.95 0.36 -11.55
N ASP A 27 -4.16 0.49 -10.24
CA ASP A 27 -3.38 1.41 -9.40
C ASP A 27 -1.92 0.98 -9.33
N TYR A 28 -1.69 -0.32 -9.21
CA TYR A 28 -0.34 -0.89 -9.25
C TYR A 28 0.34 -0.63 -10.60
N HIS A 29 -0.36 -0.85 -11.70
CA HIS A 29 0.17 -0.58 -13.04
C HIS A 29 0.46 0.90 -13.26
N ALA A 30 -0.39 1.78 -12.76
CA ALA A 30 -0.16 3.23 -12.81
C ALA A 30 1.09 3.63 -12.01
N TYR A 31 1.28 3.06 -10.83
CA TYR A 31 2.49 3.26 -10.03
C TYR A 31 3.74 2.78 -10.77
N GLN A 32 3.71 1.57 -11.31
CA GLN A 32 4.80 0.97 -12.07
C GLN A 32 5.19 1.79 -13.30
N THR A 33 4.22 2.27 -14.05
CA THR A 33 4.44 3.14 -15.22
C THR A 33 5.18 4.41 -14.83
N ARG A 34 4.78 5.03 -13.72
CA ARG A 34 5.43 6.24 -13.21
C ARG A 34 6.86 5.96 -12.72
N ARG A 35 7.08 4.82 -12.04
CA ARG A 35 8.43 4.41 -11.62
C ARG A 35 9.35 4.20 -12.81
N LEU A 36 8.88 3.53 -13.85
CA LEU A 36 9.64 3.34 -15.08
C LEU A 36 9.98 4.67 -15.77
N ARG A 37 9.10 5.66 -15.69
CA ARG A 37 9.40 7.02 -16.16
C ARG A 37 10.55 7.64 -15.39
N VAL A 38 10.56 7.50 -14.07
CA VAL A 38 11.68 7.98 -13.23
C VAL A 38 12.98 7.26 -13.59
N ASP A 39 12.95 5.94 -13.78
CA ASP A 39 14.13 5.18 -14.22
C ASP A 39 14.68 5.70 -15.55
N SER A 40 13.83 5.98 -16.51
CA SER A 40 14.21 6.55 -17.80
C SER A 40 14.87 7.93 -17.66
N LEU A 41 14.32 8.79 -16.79
CA LEU A 41 14.89 10.11 -16.52
C LEU A 41 16.26 10.01 -15.83
N LEU A 42 16.40 9.10 -14.87
CA LEU A 42 17.68 8.82 -14.20
C LEU A 42 18.73 8.30 -15.19
N GLN A 43 18.33 7.41 -16.10
CA GLN A 43 19.21 6.90 -17.14
C GLN A 43 19.70 8.00 -18.09
N MET A 44 18.79 8.92 -18.47
CA MET A 44 19.16 10.08 -19.28
C MET A 44 20.15 11.01 -18.57
N LEU A 45 19.94 11.25 -17.26
CA LEU A 45 20.90 12.02 -16.45
C LEU A 45 22.28 11.35 -16.43
N GLN A 46 22.32 10.04 -16.23
CA GLN A 46 23.55 9.27 -16.22
C GLN A 46 24.31 9.38 -17.55
N THR A 47 23.58 9.28 -18.66
CA THR A 47 24.18 9.36 -20.00
C THR A 47 24.69 10.75 -20.33
N ASN A 48 23.93 11.80 -19.98
CA ASN A 48 24.23 13.18 -20.36
C ASN A 48 25.22 13.87 -19.41
N HIS A 49 25.31 13.41 -18.17
CA HIS A 49 26.07 14.04 -17.11
C HIS A 49 26.91 13.04 -16.30
N SER A 50 27.46 12.03 -16.97
CA SER A 50 28.23 10.94 -16.34
C SER A 50 29.47 11.40 -15.54
N TYR A 51 29.96 12.60 -15.80
CA TYR A 51 31.08 13.20 -15.09
C TYR A 51 30.68 13.94 -13.79
N ILE A 52 29.37 14.25 -13.63
CA ILE A 52 28.83 14.97 -12.46
C ILE A 52 28.30 14.00 -11.43
N PHE A 53 27.68 12.89 -11.89
CA PHE A 53 27.00 11.93 -11.04
C PHE A 53 27.77 10.61 -10.96
N GLY A 54 28.06 10.17 -9.75
CA GLY A 54 28.57 8.82 -9.56
C GLY A 54 27.53 7.79 -10.04
N LEU A 55 27.95 6.88 -10.91
CA LEU A 55 27.14 5.77 -11.41
C LEU A 55 26.42 5.04 -10.26
N SER A 56 27.11 4.86 -9.13
CA SER A 56 26.60 4.19 -7.94
C SER A 56 25.42 4.89 -7.29
N GLN A 57 25.31 6.22 -7.40
CA GLN A 57 24.20 6.97 -6.78
C GLN A 57 22.89 6.79 -7.55
N ILE A 58 22.96 6.79 -8.88
CA ILE A 58 21.80 6.56 -9.74
C ILE A 58 21.33 5.11 -9.59
N ASP A 59 22.23 4.15 -9.61
CA ASP A 59 21.91 2.74 -9.40
C ASP A 59 21.25 2.52 -8.03
N THR A 60 21.75 3.19 -7.00
CA THR A 60 21.15 3.13 -5.64
C THR A 60 19.72 3.68 -5.64
N LEU A 61 19.46 4.81 -6.31
CA LEU A 61 18.10 5.36 -6.43
C LEU A 61 17.15 4.40 -7.15
N GLN A 62 17.59 3.86 -8.28
CA GLN A 62 16.80 2.90 -9.05
C GLN A 62 16.48 1.65 -8.24
N GLN A 63 17.46 1.12 -7.50
CA GLN A 63 17.27 -0.04 -6.64
C GLN A 63 16.29 0.25 -5.50
N LEU A 64 16.41 1.39 -4.84
CA LEU A 64 15.49 1.79 -3.77
C LEU A 64 14.04 1.94 -4.26
N LEU A 65 13.85 2.49 -5.45
CA LEU A 65 12.53 2.63 -6.06
C LEU A 65 11.95 1.27 -6.47
N ALA A 66 12.76 0.37 -7.00
CA ALA A 66 12.34 -0.98 -7.35
C ALA A 66 11.98 -1.80 -6.10
N ASP A 67 12.77 -1.72 -5.03
CA ASP A 67 12.49 -2.38 -3.76
C ASP A 67 11.19 -1.89 -3.13
N LYS A 68 10.95 -0.58 -3.21
CA LYS A 68 9.69 0.01 -2.75
C LYS A 68 8.50 -0.52 -3.53
N GLU A 69 8.58 -0.58 -4.85
CA GLU A 69 7.50 -1.13 -5.69
C GLU A 69 7.20 -2.58 -5.34
N THR A 70 8.21 -3.41 -5.18
CA THR A 70 8.07 -4.81 -4.77
C THR A 70 7.38 -4.92 -3.41
N HIS A 71 7.77 -4.10 -2.45
CA HIS A 71 7.15 -4.07 -1.13
C HIS A 71 5.68 -3.66 -1.17
N LEU A 72 5.34 -2.62 -1.94
CA LEU A 72 3.96 -2.18 -2.12
C LEU A 72 3.10 -3.28 -2.79
N HIS A 73 3.64 -3.96 -3.79
CA HIS A 73 2.95 -5.08 -4.44
C HIS A 73 2.68 -6.23 -3.47
N GLN A 74 3.63 -6.57 -2.61
CA GLN A 74 3.44 -7.59 -1.57
C GLN A 74 2.32 -7.21 -0.60
N ILE A 75 2.25 -5.96 -0.16
CA ILE A 75 1.19 -5.46 0.71
C ILE A 75 -0.17 -5.57 0.01
N MET A 76 -0.28 -5.09 -1.22
CA MET A 76 -1.50 -5.18 -2.03
C MET A 76 -1.99 -6.63 -2.13
N GLN A 77 -1.10 -7.58 -2.44
CA GLN A 77 -1.45 -8.99 -2.55
C GLN A 77 -1.94 -9.60 -1.24
N VAL A 78 -1.36 -9.21 -0.10
CA VAL A 78 -1.83 -9.70 1.21
C VAL A 78 -3.26 -9.26 1.46
N PHE A 79 -3.60 -8.01 1.18
CA PHE A 79 -4.96 -7.50 1.36
C PHE A 79 -5.96 -8.14 0.38
N HIS A 80 -5.59 -8.37 -0.87
CA HIS A 80 -6.44 -9.10 -1.83
C HIS A 80 -6.72 -10.54 -1.39
N ARG A 81 -5.75 -11.24 -0.80
CA ARG A 81 -5.97 -12.60 -0.26
C ARG A 81 -6.92 -12.60 0.93
N GLN A 82 -6.81 -11.61 1.81
CA GLN A 82 -7.72 -11.46 2.94
C GLN A 82 -9.15 -11.19 2.47
N ASP A 83 -9.35 -10.32 1.48
CA ASP A 83 -10.67 -10.06 0.90
C ASP A 83 -11.29 -11.32 0.30
N LYS A 84 -10.50 -12.17 -0.37
CA LYS A 84 -10.98 -13.47 -0.88
C LYS A 84 -11.36 -14.42 0.25
N ALA A 85 -10.56 -14.52 1.30
CA ALA A 85 -10.86 -15.38 2.45
C ALA A 85 -12.13 -14.94 3.16
N ASP A 86 -12.33 -13.63 3.34
CA ASP A 86 -13.55 -13.06 3.90
C ASP A 86 -14.77 -13.39 3.04
N SER A 87 -14.65 -13.26 1.73
CA SER A 87 -15.73 -13.58 0.78
C SER A 87 -16.12 -15.05 0.82
N LEU A 88 -15.15 -15.95 0.91
CA LEU A 88 -15.39 -17.39 1.04
C LEU A 88 -16.12 -17.72 2.34
N LEU A 89 -15.70 -17.11 3.46
CA LEU A 89 -16.36 -17.32 4.75
C LEU A 89 -17.79 -16.83 4.73
N VAL A 90 -18.04 -15.63 4.19
CA VAL A 90 -19.39 -15.04 4.07
C VAL A 90 -20.31 -15.92 3.23
N ASN A 91 -19.81 -16.51 2.15
CA ASN A 91 -20.61 -17.39 1.28
C ASN A 91 -21.05 -18.70 1.95
N HIS A 92 -20.39 -19.12 3.03
CA HIS A 92 -20.75 -20.28 3.83
C HIS A 92 -21.67 -19.97 5.03
N LEU A 93 -21.95 -18.68 5.29
CA LEU A 93 -22.88 -18.27 6.35
C LEU A 93 -24.35 -18.42 5.91
N PRO A 94 -25.27 -18.75 6.85
CA PRO A 94 -26.71 -18.67 6.61
C PRO A 94 -27.13 -17.26 6.14
N GLU A 95 -28.18 -17.18 5.34
CA GLU A 95 -28.62 -15.94 4.68
C GLU A 95 -28.78 -14.74 5.64
N ALA A 96 -29.35 -14.93 6.81
CA ALA A 96 -29.50 -13.87 7.82
C ALA A 96 -28.15 -13.32 8.33
N ALA A 97 -27.18 -14.20 8.53
CA ALA A 97 -25.83 -13.81 8.92
C ALA A 97 -25.06 -13.13 7.77
N ARG A 98 -25.29 -13.58 6.53
CA ARG A 98 -24.73 -12.95 5.33
C ARG A 98 -25.20 -11.51 5.15
N GLN A 99 -26.49 -11.25 5.30
CA GLN A 99 -27.06 -9.90 5.17
C GLN A 99 -26.43 -8.93 6.16
N ALA A 100 -26.30 -9.31 7.42
CA ALA A 100 -25.66 -8.49 8.45
C ALA A 100 -24.19 -8.18 8.12
N THR A 101 -23.45 -9.16 7.61
CA THR A 101 -22.05 -9.03 7.22
C THR A 101 -21.87 -8.16 5.97
N GLN A 102 -22.70 -8.34 4.94
CA GLN A 102 -22.66 -7.55 3.72
C GLN A 102 -22.93 -6.07 3.99
N THR A 103 -23.91 -5.75 4.81
CA THR A 103 -24.22 -4.37 5.21
C THR A 103 -23.02 -3.71 5.87
N ARG A 104 -22.32 -4.43 6.72
CA ARG A 104 -21.13 -3.94 7.41
C ARG A 104 -19.95 -3.73 6.46
N THR A 105 -19.72 -4.65 5.54
CA THR A 105 -18.64 -4.56 4.54
C THR A 105 -18.84 -3.37 3.60
N VAL A 106 -20.08 -3.14 3.15
CA VAL A 106 -20.43 -2.01 2.28
C VAL A 106 -20.19 -0.66 2.98
N VAL A 107 -20.54 -0.54 4.26
CA VAL A 107 -20.31 0.67 5.06
C VAL A 107 -18.78 0.92 5.23
N GLN A 108 -18.00 -0.11 5.42
CA GLN A 108 -16.54 0.00 5.54
C GLN A 108 -15.90 0.49 4.23
N LYS A 109 -16.30 -0.04 3.08
CA LYS A 109 -15.78 0.40 1.75
C LYS A 109 -16.10 1.87 1.46
N LYS A 110 -17.23 2.40 1.92
CA LYS A 110 -17.64 3.79 1.70
C LYS A 110 -16.91 4.81 2.60
N LYS A 111 -16.40 4.39 3.75
CA LYS A 111 -15.78 5.29 4.75
C LYS A 111 -14.25 5.39 4.64
N GLY A 112 -13.61 4.66 3.74
CA GLY A 112 -12.15 4.63 3.62
C GLY A 112 -11.44 4.10 4.87
N ILE A 113 -10.13 4.29 4.95
CA ILE A 113 -9.28 3.79 6.06
C ILE A 113 -9.74 4.31 7.43
N ALA A 114 -10.19 5.57 7.51
CA ALA A 114 -10.68 6.15 8.75
C ALA A 114 -11.94 5.47 9.30
N GLY A 115 -12.79 4.90 8.45
CA GLY A 115 -14.00 4.17 8.86
C GLY A 115 -13.73 2.77 9.42
N TRP A 116 -12.52 2.23 9.19
CA TRP A 116 -12.13 0.91 9.68
C TRP A 116 -11.76 0.93 11.17
N PHE A 117 -11.32 2.09 11.67
CA PHE A 117 -10.92 2.26 13.07
C PHE A 117 -12.05 2.73 14.01
N GLY A 118 -13.20 3.08 13.47
CA GLY A 118 -14.29 3.71 14.20
C GLY A 118 -15.56 2.89 14.39
N GLY A 119 -15.50 1.62 14.79
CA GLY A 119 -16.73 0.88 15.02
C GLY A 119 -16.57 -0.40 15.82
N LYS A 120 -16.59 -0.30 17.14
CA LYS A 120 -17.02 -1.39 18.04
C LYS A 120 -18.54 -1.51 18.00
N GLU A 121 -19.13 -1.80 16.86
CA GLU A 121 -20.52 -2.25 16.83
C GLU A 121 -20.54 -3.76 16.78
N THR A 122 -20.90 -4.34 17.90
CA THR A 122 -21.20 -5.76 18.04
C THR A 122 -22.43 -6.09 17.20
N VAL A 123 -22.21 -6.83 16.10
CA VAL A 123 -23.32 -7.41 15.35
C VAL A 123 -23.97 -8.48 16.22
N GLN A 124 -25.12 -8.19 16.80
CA GLN A 124 -25.93 -9.21 17.46
C GLN A 124 -26.62 -10.06 16.39
N VAL A 125 -26.02 -11.22 16.11
CA VAL A 125 -26.72 -12.28 15.36
C VAL A 125 -27.67 -12.98 16.34
N PRO A 126 -28.98 -13.20 15.99
CA PRO A 126 -29.88 -13.94 16.85
C PRO A 126 -29.29 -15.30 17.21
N ALA A 127 -29.21 -15.60 18.49
CA ALA A 127 -28.56 -16.81 19.04
C ALA A 127 -29.42 -18.07 18.86
N SER A 128 -30.04 -18.29 17.70
CA SER A 128 -30.97 -19.38 17.46
C SER A 128 -30.32 -20.74 17.16
N SER A 129 -29.01 -20.79 16.92
CA SER A 129 -28.25 -22.05 16.83
C SER A 129 -26.78 -21.89 17.24
N ASP A 130 -26.20 -22.92 17.88
CA ASP A 130 -24.78 -22.98 18.26
C ASP A 130 -23.86 -22.86 17.05
N LYS A 131 -24.30 -23.34 15.88
CA LYS A 131 -23.58 -23.23 14.62
C LYS A 131 -23.44 -21.78 14.15
N LEU A 132 -24.52 -20.99 14.23
CA LEU A 132 -24.51 -19.57 13.90
C LEU A 132 -23.61 -18.78 14.84
N ARG A 133 -23.65 -19.09 16.13
CA ARG A 133 -22.77 -18.46 17.12
C ARG A 133 -21.30 -18.77 16.84
N SER A 134 -20.96 -20.03 16.56
CA SER A 134 -19.59 -20.43 16.21
C SER A 134 -19.09 -19.73 14.94
N LEU A 135 -19.90 -19.65 13.90
CA LEU A 135 -19.56 -18.93 12.66
C LEU A 135 -19.36 -17.43 12.90
N ASN A 136 -20.21 -16.83 13.76
CA ASN A 136 -20.06 -15.42 14.12
C ASN A 136 -18.79 -15.15 14.92
N GLU A 137 -18.44 -16.03 15.85
CA GLU A 137 -17.17 -15.97 16.62
C GLU A 137 -15.95 -16.08 15.67
N GLN A 138 -15.98 -16.98 14.70
CA GLN A 138 -14.95 -17.13 13.68
C GLN A 138 -14.82 -15.86 12.82
N LEU A 139 -15.93 -15.27 12.42
CA LEU A 139 -15.95 -14.03 11.64
C LEU A 139 -15.35 -12.86 12.44
N ILE A 140 -15.72 -12.73 13.71
CA ILE A 140 -15.16 -11.70 14.60
C ILE A 140 -13.67 -11.90 14.78
N ALA A 141 -13.19 -13.13 15.00
CA ALA A 141 -11.78 -13.46 15.11
C ALA A 141 -11.01 -13.10 13.83
N LEU A 142 -11.56 -13.43 12.66
CA LEU A 142 -10.97 -13.10 11.36
C LEU A 142 -10.88 -11.59 11.12
N GLN A 143 -11.92 -10.85 11.48
CA GLN A 143 -11.93 -9.39 11.39
C GLN A 143 -10.89 -8.76 12.34
N ALA A 144 -10.76 -9.28 13.56
CA ALA A 144 -9.76 -8.80 14.52
C ALA A 144 -8.34 -9.07 14.03
N GLU A 145 -8.09 -10.23 13.44
CA GLU A 145 -6.81 -10.56 12.82
C GLU A 145 -6.49 -9.64 11.64
N ARG A 146 -7.47 -9.40 10.79
CA ARG A 146 -7.36 -8.48 9.65
C ARG A 146 -6.98 -7.07 10.10
N ILE A 147 -7.64 -6.54 11.15
CA ILE A 147 -7.33 -5.21 11.70
C ILE A 147 -5.89 -5.18 12.21
N ARG A 148 -5.46 -6.19 12.98
CA ARG A 148 -4.07 -6.28 13.47
C ARG A 148 -3.06 -6.33 12.35
N ASN A 149 -3.34 -7.10 11.30
CA ASN A 149 -2.48 -7.19 10.13
C ASN A 149 -2.39 -5.85 9.41
N MET A 150 -3.52 -5.13 9.25
CA MET A 150 -3.55 -3.78 8.69
C MET A 150 -2.69 -2.80 9.50
N GLU A 151 -2.84 -2.79 10.81
CA GLU A 151 -2.06 -1.93 11.70
C GLU A 151 -0.56 -2.22 11.55
N ASN A 152 -0.17 -3.49 11.60
CA ASN A 152 1.22 -3.92 11.45
C ASN A 152 1.78 -3.54 10.07
N TYR A 153 1.04 -3.74 8.99
CA TYR A 153 1.47 -3.36 7.65
C TYR A 153 1.54 -1.85 7.47
N THR A 154 0.58 -1.11 8.01
CA THR A 154 0.56 0.35 7.97
C THR A 154 1.77 0.92 8.70
N ASP A 155 2.10 0.41 9.89
CA ASP A 155 3.26 0.84 10.66
C ASP A 155 4.58 0.47 9.96
N SER A 156 4.70 -0.74 9.46
CA SER A 156 5.85 -1.19 8.67
C SER A 156 6.04 -0.33 7.41
N LEU A 157 4.95 -0.04 6.69
CA LEU A 157 4.96 0.82 5.52
C LEU A 157 5.39 2.24 5.87
N ARG A 158 4.88 2.80 6.96
CA ARG A 158 5.22 4.15 7.44
C ARG A 158 6.70 4.25 7.79
N ILE A 159 7.25 3.28 8.51
CA ILE A 159 8.67 3.24 8.88
C ILE A 159 9.55 3.11 7.64
N ARG A 160 9.24 2.17 6.75
CA ARG A 160 10.00 1.96 5.51
C ARG A 160 9.91 3.15 4.57
N ASN A 161 8.72 3.74 4.39
CA ASN A 161 8.57 4.92 3.56
C ASN A 161 9.35 6.11 4.10
N ARG A 162 9.35 6.32 5.40
CA ARG A 162 10.12 7.39 6.03
C ARG A 162 11.62 7.21 5.80
N GLU A 163 12.14 6.00 5.96
CA GLU A 163 13.54 5.70 5.73
C GLU A 163 13.91 5.80 4.24
N LEU A 164 13.12 5.23 3.34
CA LEU A 164 13.31 5.31 1.90
C LEU A 164 13.26 6.75 1.41
N ASN A 165 12.26 7.52 1.82
CA ASN A 165 12.14 8.92 1.43
C ASN A 165 13.34 9.73 1.92
N ARG A 166 13.82 9.49 3.13
CA ARG A 166 15.03 10.15 3.66
C ARG A 166 16.25 9.84 2.78
N LYS A 167 16.46 8.58 2.40
CA LYS A 167 17.58 8.18 1.53
C LYS A 167 17.43 8.77 0.12
N LEU A 168 16.22 8.72 -0.45
CA LEU A 168 15.93 9.27 -1.78
C LEU A 168 16.18 10.78 -1.84
N PHE A 169 15.69 11.54 -0.86
CA PHE A 169 15.89 12.99 -0.83
C PHE A 169 17.33 13.38 -0.54
N ALA A 170 18.06 12.63 0.29
CA ALA A 170 19.48 12.84 0.51
C ALA A 170 20.29 12.63 -0.77
N LEU A 171 20.01 11.56 -1.52
CA LEU A 171 20.67 11.29 -2.80
C LEU A 171 20.33 12.35 -3.86
N LEU A 172 19.08 12.78 -3.96
CA LEU A 172 18.65 13.85 -4.86
C LEU A 172 19.30 15.19 -4.49
N GLY A 173 19.41 15.50 -3.20
CA GLY A 173 20.11 16.68 -2.72
C GLY A 173 21.58 16.68 -3.15
N ASN A 174 22.29 15.58 -2.92
CA ASN A 174 23.68 15.44 -3.35
C ASN A 174 23.85 15.59 -4.88
N ILE A 175 22.93 15.03 -5.63
CA ILE A 175 22.92 15.17 -7.10
C ILE A 175 22.68 16.64 -7.51
N SER A 176 21.73 17.32 -6.86
CA SER A 176 21.44 18.73 -7.15
C SER A 176 22.60 19.65 -6.82
N ASP A 177 23.27 19.44 -5.69
CA ASP A 177 24.43 20.26 -5.27
C ASP A 177 25.61 20.11 -6.22
N HIS A 178 25.88 18.89 -6.70
CA HIS A 178 26.92 18.64 -7.69
C HIS A 178 26.60 19.22 -9.09
N ALA A 179 25.31 19.38 -9.41
CA ALA A 179 24.90 19.95 -10.69
C ALA A 179 25.00 21.49 -10.73
N GLN A 180 25.12 22.14 -9.57
CA GLN A 180 25.24 23.59 -9.44
C GLN A 180 26.69 24.06 -9.23
N ALA A 181 27.61 23.16 -8.97
CA ALA A 181 29.02 23.42 -8.79
C ALA A 181 29.81 23.31 -10.12
#